data_df1dadec2809e839c4da08a616488d57
#
_entry.id   df1dadec2809e839c4da08a616488d57
#
_cell.length_a   1.000
_cell.length_b   1.000
_cell.length_c   1.000
_cell.angle_alpha   90.00
_cell.angle_beta   90.00
_cell.angle_gamma   90.00
#
_symmetry.space_group_name_H-M   'P 1'
#
loop_
_entity.id
_entity.type
_entity.pdbx_description
1 polymer ?
#
loop_
_entity_poly.entity_id
_entity_poly.type
_entity_poly.pdbx_seq_one_letter_code
_entity_poly.pdbx_strand_id
1 'polypeptide(L)'
;MSTIYEKIRRNYPSVISGEQLCKICRISKRKGKWLLDNGVIPFVDTGKQTHRYLIQLDDAIRYLKKKRRTQSADEPRGIFSSREAGYTPLCSPEAAQRRLIALWACEPDALTFRQAAALAGYTNGTVLRWIKKGKLMAVPYFRDYMIPKAAFIEWLAVKTQENPKFLSQRHIELLGGAEETED
;
A
#
# COMPACT_ATOMS: atom_id res chain seq x y z
N MET A 1 -25.66 24.29 14.46
CA MET A 1 -24.69 23.17 14.33
C MET A 1 -23.36 23.72 13.83
N SER A 2 -22.31 23.61 14.63
CA SER A 2 -20.98 24.14 14.26
C SER A 2 -20.41 23.30 13.10
N THR A 3 -20.04 23.96 12.01
CA THR A 3 -19.46 23.27 10.85
C THR A 3 -18.07 22.68 11.22
N ILE A 4 -17.64 21.62 10.54
CA ILE A 4 -16.32 21.00 10.76
C ILE A 4 -15.17 22.02 10.66
N TYR A 5 -15.37 23.06 9.83
CA TYR A 5 -14.39 24.14 9.63
C TYR A 5 -14.30 25.10 10.82
N GLU A 6 -15.41 25.36 11.52
CA GLU A 6 -15.42 26.16 12.75
C GLU A 6 -14.70 25.42 13.88
N LYS A 7 -14.87 24.10 13.98
CA LYS A 7 -14.12 23.27 14.93
C LYS A 7 -12.61 23.33 14.65
N ILE A 8 -12.19 23.29 13.37
CA ILE A 8 -10.80 23.42 12.99
C ILE A 8 -10.25 24.81 13.40
N ARG A 9 -10.98 25.89 13.14
CA ARG A 9 -10.56 27.25 13.54
C ARG A 9 -10.43 27.46 15.05
N ARG A 10 -11.22 26.75 15.85
CA ARG A 10 -11.12 26.79 17.32
C ARG A 10 -9.91 26.02 17.86
N ASN A 11 -9.53 24.94 17.18
CA ASN A 11 -8.52 24.00 17.68
C ASN A 11 -7.10 24.29 17.14
N TYR A 12 -6.96 25.13 16.15
CA TYR A 12 -5.67 25.43 15.52
C TYR A 12 -5.44 26.93 15.42
N PRO A 13 -4.17 27.41 15.53
CA PRO A 13 -3.82 28.82 15.35
C PRO A 13 -4.05 29.27 13.90
N SER A 14 -4.09 30.58 13.68
CA SER A 14 -4.24 31.18 12.34
C SER A 14 -3.12 30.80 11.37
N VAL A 15 -1.91 30.54 11.90
CA VAL A 15 -0.75 30.07 11.15
C VAL A 15 -0.37 28.68 11.66
N ILE A 16 -0.31 27.72 10.76
CA ILE A 16 -0.07 26.31 11.08
C ILE A 16 1.23 25.81 10.44
N SER A 17 1.81 24.79 11.03
CA SER A 17 2.98 24.07 10.49
C SER A 17 2.58 23.02 9.45
N GLY A 18 3.55 22.52 8.67
CA GLY A 18 3.33 21.42 7.72
C GLY A 18 2.81 20.13 8.38
N GLU A 19 3.19 19.85 9.63
CA GLU A 19 2.63 18.73 10.39
C GLU A 19 1.15 18.91 10.73
N GLN A 20 0.81 20.11 11.18
CA GLN A 20 -0.59 20.45 11.48
C GLN A 20 -1.45 20.42 10.21
N LEU A 21 -0.92 20.89 9.07
CA LEU A 21 -1.58 20.74 7.77
C LEU A 21 -1.90 19.27 7.47
N CYS A 22 -0.91 18.37 7.61
CA CYS A 22 -1.11 16.94 7.37
C CYS A 22 -2.19 16.34 8.28
N LYS A 23 -2.22 16.71 9.57
CA LYS A 23 -3.25 16.28 10.53
C LYS A 23 -4.65 16.80 10.15
N ILE A 24 -4.77 18.09 9.85
CA ILE A 24 -6.04 18.75 9.48
C ILE A 24 -6.61 18.14 8.19
N CYS A 25 -5.76 17.98 7.17
CA CYS A 25 -6.16 17.47 5.86
C CYS A 25 -6.25 15.93 5.79
N ARG A 26 -5.80 15.22 6.83
CA ARG A 26 -5.69 13.75 6.89
C ARG A 26 -4.92 13.20 5.69
N ILE A 27 -3.74 13.73 5.45
CA ILE A 27 -2.85 13.34 4.35
C ILE A 27 -1.48 12.94 4.89
N SER A 28 -0.73 12.14 4.09
CA SER A 28 0.63 11.77 4.41
C SER A 28 1.57 12.98 4.36
N LYS A 29 2.69 12.93 5.10
CA LYS A 29 3.74 13.97 5.05
C LYS A 29 4.26 14.18 3.61
N ARG A 30 4.39 13.10 2.83
CA ARG A 30 4.81 13.14 1.41
C ARG A 30 3.81 13.93 0.56
N LYS A 31 2.50 13.68 0.71
CA LYS A 31 1.46 14.42 0.00
C LYS A 31 1.41 15.87 0.46
N GLY A 32 1.54 16.12 1.77
CA GLY A 32 1.60 17.48 2.32
C GLY A 32 2.74 18.29 1.70
N LYS A 33 3.95 17.72 1.65
CA LYS A 33 5.11 18.36 1.00
C LYS A 33 4.84 18.64 -0.48
N TRP A 34 4.31 17.67 -1.22
CA TRP A 34 3.99 17.86 -2.64
C TRP A 34 3.01 19.01 -2.88
N LEU A 35 1.96 19.13 -2.04
CA LEU A 35 0.97 20.22 -2.15
C LEU A 35 1.59 21.61 -1.94
N LEU A 36 2.60 21.70 -1.08
CA LEU A 36 3.36 22.94 -0.85
C LEU A 36 4.32 23.19 -2.02
N ASP A 37 5.16 22.23 -2.38
CA ASP A 37 6.17 22.36 -3.44
C ASP A 37 5.54 22.69 -4.82
N ASN A 38 4.31 22.26 -5.08
CA ASN A 38 3.58 22.56 -6.32
C ASN A 38 2.63 23.78 -6.20
N GLY A 39 2.72 24.54 -5.11
CA GLY A 39 1.94 25.77 -4.95
C GLY A 39 0.43 25.58 -4.82
N VAL A 40 -0.07 24.33 -4.58
CA VAL A 40 -1.50 24.06 -4.41
C VAL A 40 -2.02 24.68 -3.11
N ILE A 41 -1.17 24.75 -2.10
CA ILE A 41 -1.42 25.44 -0.83
C ILE A 41 -0.29 26.46 -0.65
N PRO A 42 -0.59 27.77 -0.57
CA PRO A 42 0.42 28.80 -0.32
C PRO A 42 1.09 28.61 1.04
N PHE A 43 2.37 28.89 1.11
CA PHE A 43 3.15 28.85 2.36
C PHE A 43 4.29 29.86 2.33
N VAL A 44 4.82 30.15 3.51
CA VAL A 44 6.06 30.91 3.68
C VAL A 44 7.14 29.95 4.17
N ASP A 45 8.26 29.87 3.45
CA ASP A 45 9.43 29.12 3.88
C ASP A 45 10.28 29.99 4.82
N THR A 46 10.46 29.54 6.05
CA THR A 46 11.27 30.27 7.03
C THR A 46 12.76 29.95 6.95
N GLY A 47 13.15 28.97 6.12
CA GLY A 47 14.54 28.47 6.03
C GLY A 47 15.03 27.70 7.27
N LYS A 48 14.22 27.56 8.33
CA LYS A 48 14.58 26.84 9.55
C LYS A 48 14.41 25.34 9.40
N GLN A 49 15.20 24.55 10.12
CA GLN A 49 15.02 23.08 10.11
C GLN A 49 13.71 22.65 10.78
N THR A 50 13.29 23.35 11.82
CA THR A 50 12.02 23.13 12.52
C THR A 50 11.00 24.20 12.14
N HIS A 51 9.74 23.81 11.96
CA HIS A 51 8.65 24.72 11.53
C HIS A 51 8.96 25.48 10.24
N ARG A 52 9.64 24.83 9.29
CA ARG A 52 10.06 25.41 8.02
C ARG A 52 8.92 26.07 7.25
N TYR A 53 7.76 25.40 7.21
CA TYR A 53 6.61 25.87 6.45
C TYR A 53 5.58 26.52 7.38
N LEU A 54 5.29 27.81 7.12
CA LEU A 54 4.20 28.55 7.74
C LEU A 54 3.05 28.69 6.75
N ILE A 55 1.88 28.17 7.12
CA ILE A 55 0.72 28.05 6.26
C ILE A 55 -0.45 28.74 6.93
N GLN A 56 -1.19 29.57 6.20
CA GLN A 56 -2.41 30.16 6.72
C GLN A 56 -3.49 29.09 6.87
N LEU A 57 -4.14 29.04 8.03
CA LEU A 57 -5.19 28.06 8.32
C LEU A 57 -6.33 28.14 7.30
N ASP A 58 -6.66 29.36 6.84
CA ASP A 58 -7.72 29.56 5.86
C ASP A 58 -7.39 28.96 4.49
N ASP A 59 -6.12 28.90 4.09
CA ASP A 59 -5.70 28.23 2.85
C ASP A 59 -5.84 26.72 2.97
N ALA A 60 -5.51 26.14 4.11
CA ALA A 60 -5.78 24.72 4.39
C ALA A 60 -7.29 24.40 4.35
N ILE A 61 -8.13 25.28 4.93
CA ILE A 61 -9.59 25.13 4.88
C ILE A 61 -10.10 25.29 3.46
N ARG A 62 -9.57 26.23 2.67
CA ARG A 62 -9.93 26.41 1.25
C ARG A 62 -9.62 25.18 0.44
N TYR A 63 -8.44 24.58 0.64
CA TYR A 63 -8.06 23.29 0.02
C TYR A 63 -9.05 22.17 0.39
N LEU A 64 -9.42 22.04 1.68
CA LEU A 64 -10.40 21.04 2.12
C LEU A 64 -11.77 21.22 1.48
N LYS A 65 -12.24 22.47 1.34
CA LYS A 65 -13.51 22.81 0.67
C LYS A 65 -13.45 22.44 -0.82
N LYS A 66 -12.32 22.79 -1.50
CA LYS A 66 -12.10 22.43 -2.92
C LYS A 66 -12.11 20.91 -3.09
N LYS A 67 -11.37 20.18 -2.25
CA LYS A 67 -11.30 18.71 -2.28
C LYS A 67 -12.65 18.03 -2.06
N ARG A 68 -13.56 18.60 -1.27
CA ARG A 68 -14.91 18.06 -1.07
C ARG A 68 -15.85 18.33 -2.24
N ARG A 69 -15.67 19.41 -2.99
CA ARG A 69 -16.49 19.80 -4.13
C ARG A 69 -16.09 19.11 -5.42
N THR A 70 -14.81 18.88 -5.57
CA THR A 70 -14.25 18.24 -6.76
C THR A 70 -13.36 17.11 -6.28
N GLN A 71 -13.62 15.86 -6.70
CA GLN A 71 -12.53 14.89 -6.71
C GLN A 71 -11.52 15.49 -7.67
N SER A 72 -10.48 16.14 -7.13
CA SER A 72 -9.64 17.05 -7.89
C SER A 72 -8.95 16.32 -9.04
N ALA A 73 -9.33 16.68 -10.27
CA ALA A 73 -8.69 16.23 -11.48
C ALA A 73 -7.20 16.64 -11.56
N ASP A 74 -6.82 17.67 -10.79
CA ASP A 74 -5.48 18.26 -10.80
C ASP A 74 -4.49 17.59 -9.82
N GLU A 75 -4.96 16.72 -8.92
CA GLU A 75 -4.05 15.97 -8.05
C GLU A 75 -3.67 14.65 -8.71
N PRO A 76 -2.38 14.38 -8.96
CA PRO A 76 -1.97 13.10 -9.52
C PRO A 76 -2.40 11.96 -8.58
N ARG A 77 -3.25 11.09 -9.10
CA ARG A 77 -3.72 9.90 -8.37
C ARG A 77 -2.55 8.91 -8.25
N GLY A 78 -2.39 8.33 -7.09
CA GLY A 78 -1.45 7.23 -6.90
C GLY A 78 -0.01 7.61 -6.53
N ILE A 79 0.51 8.77 -6.91
CA ILE A 79 1.91 9.19 -6.64
C ILE A 79 2.30 9.14 -5.16
N PHE A 80 1.32 9.28 -4.26
CA PHE A 80 1.53 9.25 -2.81
C PHE A 80 1.20 7.91 -2.17
N SER A 81 0.64 6.98 -2.95
CA SER A 81 0.44 5.60 -2.54
C SER A 81 1.77 4.86 -2.71
N SER A 82 2.26 4.24 -1.64
CA SER A 82 3.42 3.36 -1.73
C SER A 82 3.18 2.14 -2.64
N ARG A 83 1.95 1.93 -3.09
CA ARG A 83 1.54 0.84 -3.99
C ARG A 83 1.72 1.17 -5.47
N GLU A 84 1.83 2.45 -5.84
CA GLU A 84 1.82 2.92 -7.23
C GLU A 84 3.11 3.65 -7.65
N ALA A 85 4.17 3.60 -6.82
CA ALA A 85 5.50 3.94 -7.32
C ALA A 85 5.84 2.91 -8.40
N GLY A 86 6.00 3.37 -9.64
CA GLY A 86 6.27 2.50 -10.79
C GLY A 86 7.31 1.43 -10.44
N TYR A 87 6.88 0.22 -10.37
CA TYR A 87 7.70 -0.97 -10.23
C TYR A 87 7.39 -1.89 -11.40
N THR A 88 8.39 -2.57 -11.88
CA THR A 88 8.20 -3.63 -12.86
C THR A 88 7.87 -4.91 -12.09
N PRO A 89 6.76 -5.59 -12.38
CA PRO A 89 6.49 -6.93 -11.84
C PRO A 89 7.65 -7.88 -12.17
N LEU A 90 7.90 -8.87 -11.31
CA LEU A 90 9.00 -9.83 -11.51
C LEU A 90 8.79 -10.69 -12.76
N CYS A 91 7.53 -11.05 -13.05
CA CYS A 91 7.12 -11.82 -14.22
C CYS A 91 5.59 -11.73 -14.39
N SER A 92 5.05 -12.25 -15.47
CA SER A 92 3.59 -12.36 -15.63
C SER A 92 2.98 -13.35 -14.61
N PRO A 93 1.70 -13.21 -14.25
CA PRO A 93 1.02 -14.16 -13.34
C PRO A 93 1.06 -15.59 -13.86
N GLU A 94 0.92 -15.78 -15.17
CA GLU A 94 0.92 -17.08 -15.83
C GLU A 94 2.31 -17.74 -15.74
N ALA A 95 3.38 -16.97 -15.97
CA ALA A 95 4.76 -17.45 -15.83
C ALA A 95 5.06 -17.82 -14.37
N ALA A 96 4.63 -16.98 -13.41
CA ALA A 96 4.74 -17.27 -11.99
C ALA A 96 4.02 -18.58 -11.62
N GLN A 97 2.79 -18.76 -12.09
CA GLN A 97 2.00 -19.94 -11.81
C GLN A 97 2.65 -21.22 -12.37
N ARG A 98 3.06 -21.22 -13.64
CA ARG A 98 3.76 -22.35 -14.25
C ARG A 98 5.01 -22.75 -13.46
N ARG A 99 5.82 -21.76 -13.06
CA ARG A 99 7.04 -22.00 -12.29
C ARG A 99 6.75 -22.56 -10.90
N LEU A 100 5.78 -22.02 -10.18
CA LEU A 100 5.42 -22.49 -8.84
C LEU A 100 4.82 -23.91 -8.89
N ILE A 101 4.05 -24.26 -9.93
CA ILE A 101 3.56 -25.62 -10.15
C ILE A 101 4.73 -26.60 -10.32
N ALA A 102 5.72 -26.25 -11.14
CA ALA A 102 6.89 -27.09 -11.35
C ALA A 102 7.74 -27.24 -10.07
N LEU A 103 8.00 -26.16 -9.37
CA LEU A 103 8.80 -26.17 -8.13
C LEU A 103 8.16 -26.95 -6.99
N TRP A 104 6.83 -26.94 -6.91
CA TRP A 104 6.07 -27.59 -5.83
C TRP A 104 5.32 -28.84 -6.28
N ALA A 105 5.80 -29.49 -7.35
CA ALA A 105 5.21 -30.72 -7.85
C ALA A 105 5.16 -31.83 -6.78
N CYS A 106 6.21 -31.91 -5.94
CA CYS A 106 6.30 -32.91 -4.87
C CYS A 106 5.62 -32.51 -3.56
N GLU A 107 5.12 -31.25 -3.46
CA GLU A 107 4.45 -30.80 -2.25
C GLU A 107 3.00 -31.31 -2.20
N PRO A 108 2.44 -31.57 -0.98
CA PRO A 108 1.07 -32.06 -0.82
C PRO A 108 0.05 -31.09 -1.44
N ASP A 109 -1.08 -31.64 -1.93
CA ASP A 109 -2.15 -30.82 -2.54
C ASP A 109 -2.92 -29.95 -1.53
N ALA A 110 -2.85 -30.29 -0.25
CA ALA A 110 -3.39 -29.51 0.86
C ALA A 110 -2.25 -29.13 1.82
N LEU A 111 -2.02 -27.86 1.96
CA LEU A 111 -0.97 -27.29 2.82
C LEU A 111 -1.56 -26.76 4.12
N THR A 112 -0.91 -27.00 5.24
CA THR A 112 -1.19 -26.23 6.45
C THR A 112 -0.72 -24.78 6.23
N PHE A 113 -1.29 -23.80 6.95
CA PHE A 113 -0.84 -22.42 6.82
C PHE A 113 0.65 -22.24 7.18
N ARG A 114 1.21 -23.13 8.03
CA ARG A 114 2.63 -23.14 8.39
C ARG A 114 3.51 -23.61 7.24
N GLN A 115 3.10 -24.67 6.56
CA GLN A 115 3.80 -25.17 5.35
C GLN A 115 3.76 -24.11 4.25
N ALA A 116 2.59 -23.54 3.97
CA ALA A 116 2.44 -22.45 3.00
C ALA A 116 3.33 -21.23 3.34
N ALA A 117 3.38 -20.86 4.61
CA ALA A 117 4.25 -19.77 5.07
C ALA A 117 5.75 -20.09 4.84
N ALA A 118 6.19 -21.30 5.19
CA ALA A 118 7.57 -21.75 5.00
C ALA A 118 7.95 -21.84 3.50
N LEU A 119 7.08 -22.40 2.66
CA LEU A 119 7.32 -22.54 1.22
C LEU A 119 7.56 -21.18 0.54
N ALA A 120 6.75 -20.19 0.85
CA ALA A 120 6.83 -18.87 0.24
C ALA A 120 7.62 -17.83 1.05
N GLY A 121 8.20 -18.21 2.21
CA GLY A 121 9.02 -17.34 3.04
C GLY A 121 8.26 -16.22 3.73
N TYR A 122 6.96 -16.41 4.02
CA TYR A 122 6.17 -15.46 4.80
C TYR A 122 6.04 -15.90 6.25
N THR A 123 5.69 -14.96 7.13
CA THR A 123 5.36 -15.31 8.51
C THR A 123 4.00 -15.98 8.60
N ASN A 124 3.82 -16.88 9.57
CA ASN A 124 2.53 -17.52 9.86
C ASN A 124 1.41 -16.50 10.04
N GLY A 125 1.69 -15.38 10.74
CA GLY A 125 0.74 -14.30 10.96
C GLY A 125 0.31 -13.60 9.66
N THR A 126 1.19 -13.55 8.66
CA THR A 126 0.88 -12.96 7.35
C THR A 126 -0.09 -13.85 6.58
N VAL A 127 0.17 -15.15 6.50
CA VAL A 127 -0.71 -16.12 5.83
C VAL A 127 -2.08 -16.18 6.52
N LEU A 128 -2.12 -16.28 7.84
CA LEU A 128 -3.38 -16.23 8.62
C LEU A 128 -4.17 -14.95 8.37
N ARG A 129 -3.49 -13.80 8.22
CA ARG A 129 -4.14 -12.54 7.90
C ARG A 129 -4.78 -12.56 6.51
N TRP A 130 -4.17 -13.21 5.53
CA TRP A 130 -4.76 -13.36 4.19
C TRP A 130 -6.01 -14.22 4.23
N ILE A 131 -5.97 -15.35 4.97
CA ILE A 131 -7.13 -16.23 5.18
C ILE A 131 -8.27 -15.46 5.87
N LYS A 132 -7.99 -14.83 7.02
CA LYS A 132 -9.00 -14.08 7.78
C LYS A 132 -9.61 -12.90 7.01
N LYS A 133 -8.89 -12.33 6.05
CA LYS A 133 -9.38 -11.26 5.16
C LYS A 133 -10.09 -11.78 3.92
N GLY A 134 -10.27 -13.09 3.77
CA GLY A 134 -10.88 -13.71 2.60
C GLY A 134 -10.06 -13.55 1.30
N LYS A 135 -8.76 -13.21 1.42
CA LYS A 135 -7.89 -13.02 0.26
C LYS A 135 -7.27 -14.31 -0.23
N LEU A 136 -7.07 -15.26 0.65
CA LEU A 136 -6.54 -16.59 0.35
C LEU A 136 -7.59 -17.63 0.74
N MET A 137 -7.98 -18.48 -0.22
CA MET A 137 -8.89 -19.59 0.01
C MET A 137 -8.26 -20.59 0.97
N ALA A 138 -8.99 -20.95 2.02
CA ALA A 138 -8.59 -21.98 2.96
C ALA A 138 -9.83 -22.62 3.59
N VAL A 139 -9.72 -23.88 3.94
CA VAL A 139 -10.78 -24.64 4.61
C VAL A 139 -10.41 -24.79 6.09
N PRO A 140 -11.31 -24.45 7.04
CA PRO A 140 -11.09 -24.74 8.45
C PRO A 140 -10.95 -26.26 8.67
N TYR A 141 -9.91 -26.66 9.37
CA TYR A 141 -9.65 -28.06 9.69
C TYR A 141 -9.19 -28.19 11.16
N PHE A 142 -10.04 -28.73 12.02
CA PHE A 142 -9.87 -28.74 13.47
C PHE A 142 -9.61 -27.32 14.04
N ARG A 143 -8.41 -27.10 14.62
CA ARG A 143 -7.97 -25.80 15.16
C ARG A 143 -7.09 -25.02 14.19
N ASP A 144 -7.03 -25.44 12.92
CA ASP A 144 -6.11 -24.93 11.94
C ASP A 144 -6.82 -24.63 10.59
N TYR A 145 -6.06 -24.30 9.57
CA TYR A 145 -6.53 -24.06 8.21
C TYR A 145 -5.73 -24.92 7.24
N MET A 146 -6.45 -25.57 6.33
CA MET A 146 -5.88 -26.24 5.17
C MET A 146 -6.07 -25.39 3.93
N ILE A 147 -5.00 -25.18 3.21
CA ILE A 147 -4.95 -24.32 2.02
C ILE A 147 -4.75 -25.23 0.81
N PRO A 148 -5.67 -25.28 -0.17
CA PRO A 148 -5.42 -26.00 -1.43
C PRO A 148 -4.16 -25.43 -2.11
N LYS A 149 -3.20 -26.29 -2.47
CA LYS A 149 -1.94 -25.89 -3.11
C LYS A 149 -2.19 -25.03 -4.36
N ALA A 150 -3.16 -25.44 -5.19
CA ALA A 150 -3.53 -24.69 -6.39
C ALA A 150 -3.97 -23.24 -6.06
N ALA A 151 -4.85 -23.07 -5.06
CA ALA A 151 -5.30 -21.75 -4.63
C ALA A 151 -4.17 -20.88 -4.04
N PHE A 152 -3.19 -21.52 -3.39
CA PHE A 152 -2.02 -20.82 -2.86
C PHE A 152 -1.09 -20.35 -3.98
N ILE A 153 -0.86 -21.19 -4.99
CA ILE A 153 -0.07 -20.87 -6.19
C ILE A 153 -0.72 -19.72 -6.94
N GLU A 154 -2.02 -19.80 -7.21
CA GLU A 154 -2.78 -18.74 -7.87
C GLU A 154 -2.67 -17.40 -7.10
N TRP A 155 -2.87 -17.45 -5.79
CA TRP A 155 -2.72 -16.27 -4.92
C TRP A 155 -1.33 -15.65 -5.01
N LEU A 156 -0.28 -16.45 -4.97
CA LEU A 156 1.10 -15.97 -5.05
C LEU A 156 1.42 -15.40 -6.43
N ALA A 157 0.93 -16.04 -7.50
CA ALA A 157 1.09 -15.55 -8.86
C ALA A 157 0.48 -14.15 -9.05
N VAL A 158 -0.74 -13.93 -8.55
CA VAL A 158 -1.38 -12.62 -8.56
C VAL A 158 -0.60 -11.64 -7.67
N LYS A 159 -0.12 -12.10 -6.51
CA LYS A 159 0.65 -11.26 -5.58
C LYS A 159 1.99 -10.80 -6.15
N THR A 160 2.56 -11.50 -7.12
CA THR A 160 3.78 -11.11 -7.86
C THR A 160 3.61 -9.75 -8.57
N GLN A 161 2.38 -9.36 -8.87
CA GLN A 161 2.05 -8.05 -9.44
C GLN A 161 2.10 -6.91 -8.42
N GLU A 162 2.30 -7.20 -7.14
CA GLU A 162 2.49 -6.18 -6.11
C GLU A 162 3.96 -5.68 -6.13
N ASN A 163 4.18 -4.50 -5.56
CA ASN A 163 5.53 -3.95 -5.42
C ASN A 163 6.45 -4.96 -4.69
N PRO A 164 7.64 -5.29 -5.23
CA PRO A 164 8.58 -6.26 -4.65
C PRO A 164 8.93 -6.02 -3.19
N LYS A 165 8.88 -4.77 -2.71
CA LYS A 165 9.08 -4.43 -1.29
C LYS A 165 8.07 -5.09 -0.33
N PHE A 166 6.94 -5.55 -0.84
CA PHE A 166 5.90 -6.22 -0.06
C PHE A 166 5.92 -7.74 -0.23
N LEU A 167 6.82 -8.26 -1.08
CA LEU A 167 7.05 -9.68 -1.25
C LEU A 167 8.08 -10.16 -0.23
N SER A 168 8.03 -11.44 0.13
CA SER A 168 9.11 -12.06 0.90
C SER A 168 10.35 -12.23 0.03
N GLN A 169 11.53 -12.27 0.64
CA GLN A 169 12.77 -12.54 -0.09
C GLN A 169 12.69 -13.87 -0.85
N ARG A 170 12.17 -14.92 -0.21
CA ARG A 170 12.00 -16.23 -0.83
C ARG A 170 11.00 -16.21 -2.00
N HIS A 171 9.92 -15.43 -1.92
CA HIS A 171 8.99 -15.26 -3.03
C HIS A 171 9.69 -14.61 -4.24
N ILE A 172 10.54 -13.62 -4.01
CA ILE A 172 11.35 -12.99 -5.06
C ILE A 172 12.33 -14.00 -5.67
N GLU A 173 13.02 -14.78 -4.86
CA GLU A 173 13.98 -15.81 -5.30
C GLU A 173 13.29 -16.92 -6.12
N LEU A 174 12.10 -17.36 -5.69
CA LEU A 174 11.33 -18.37 -6.42
C LEU A 174 10.97 -17.92 -7.85
N LEU A 175 10.80 -16.62 -8.08
CA LEU A 175 10.32 -16.06 -9.33
C LEU A 175 11.35 -15.21 -10.08
N GLY A 176 12.41 -14.75 -9.41
CA GLY A 176 13.44 -13.86 -9.96
C GLY A 176 14.39 -14.47 -11.00
N GLY A 177 14.19 -15.74 -11.39
CA GLY A 177 14.94 -16.37 -12.48
C GLY A 177 14.03 -16.77 -13.66
N ALA A 178 12.84 -16.20 -13.75
CA ALA A 178 11.94 -16.40 -14.88
C ALA A 178 12.24 -15.36 -15.96
N GLU A 179 13.43 -15.40 -16.56
CA GLU A 179 13.60 -14.84 -17.90
C GLU A 179 12.70 -15.64 -18.85
N GLU A 180 11.92 -14.91 -19.63
CA GLU A 180 11.06 -15.45 -20.66
C GLU A 180 11.93 -16.23 -21.65
N THR A 181 11.99 -17.56 -21.50
CA THR A 181 12.32 -18.41 -22.63
C THR A 181 11.07 -18.43 -23.50
N GLU A 182 10.99 -17.47 -24.42
CA GLU A 182 10.16 -17.57 -25.60
C GLU A 182 10.75 -18.73 -26.44
N ASP A 183 10.01 -19.82 -26.53
CA ASP A 183 10.05 -20.77 -27.64
C ASP A 183 8.80 -20.60 -28.51
#